data_66209ff98ef72944c6a9c97e18524366
#
_entry.id   66209ff98ef72944c6a9c97e18524366
#
_cell.length_a   1.000
_cell.length_b   1.000
_cell.length_c   1.000
_cell.angle_alpha   90.00
_cell.angle_beta   90.00
_cell.angle_gamma   90.00
#
_symmetry.space_group_name_H-M   'P 1'
#
loop_
_entity.id
_entity.type
_entity.pdbx_description
1 polymer ?
#
loop_
_entity_poly.entity_id
_entity_poly.type
_entity_poly.pdbx_seq_one_letter_code
_entity_poly.pdbx_strand_id
1 'polypeptide(L)'
;MSSVKERFLRYVQVETTSCEANECCPSTPGQKVLGKMLADEMAAMGVQGAFMDEHGYVYGFIPAKGKTDAPVIGLIAHMDTSDAVPGATKPRVIPAYDGSVIRLENGVEISGFDFLDSLKGQELIVTSGDSVLGADDKAGVAEIMTLCERMLAPDAPDHGKICIAFTPDEEIGRGADLFDVPGFGADFAYTVDGGALGELEYECFNAASCIVRVKGVSIHPGSAKDQMINASLVAMEFAGMLPPWERPEHTEGYEGFYHLTGMSGNEEAAELRYILRDHDSAKLEAKKAMTAAACEMLNKRYGAGTVTVELKDSYRNMKEIVEQHPEILDRAKKAFSANGVEPIVQPIRGGTDGARLSFEGLPCPNLSTGGYNYHGRKELIPVPAMEKMVDVLVTLVS
;
A
#
# COMPACT_ATOMS: atom_id res chain seq x y z
N MET A 1 25.34 -1.07 -17.19
CA MET A 1 24.09 -0.52 -16.63
C MET A 1 23.05 -1.61 -16.64
N SER A 2 22.47 -1.92 -15.47
CA SER A 2 21.32 -2.85 -15.41
C SER A 2 20.05 -2.12 -15.82
N SER A 3 19.20 -2.72 -16.67
CA SER A 3 17.91 -2.17 -17.00
C SER A 3 16.94 -2.26 -15.81
N VAL A 4 15.89 -1.44 -15.80
CA VAL A 4 14.82 -1.54 -14.79
C VAL A 4 14.23 -2.94 -14.75
N LYS A 5 14.04 -3.56 -15.91
CA LYS A 5 13.58 -4.96 -16.05
C LYS A 5 14.51 -5.96 -15.36
N GLU A 6 15.83 -5.84 -15.57
CA GLU A 6 16.82 -6.75 -14.95
C GLU A 6 16.85 -6.62 -13.43
N ARG A 7 16.72 -5.38 -12.91
CA ARG A 7 16.59 -5.13 -11.47
C ARG A 7 15.30 -5.73 -10.93
N PHE A 8 14.18 -5.43 -11.55
CA PHE A 8 12.88 -5.96 -11.14
C PHE A 8 12.89 -7.48 -11.09
N LEU A 9 13.31 -8.16 -12.17
CA LEU A 9 13.38 -9.62 -12.22
C LEU A 9 14.29 -10.22 -11.13
N ARG A 10 15.32 -9.51 -10.70
CA ARG A 10 16.19 -9.93 -9.61
C ARG A 10 15.56 -9.72 -8.24
N TYR A 11 14.90 -8.58 -8.02
CA TYR A 11 14.32 -8.21 -6.73
C TYR A 11 13.09 -9.05 -6.38
N VAL A 12 12.21 -9.33 -7.34
CA VAL A 12 11.01 -10.13 -7.09
C VAL A 12 11.30 -11.59 -6.70
N GLN A 13 12.48 -12.10 -7.00
CA GLN A 13 12.88 -13.46 -6.61
C GLN A 13 13.30 -13.58 -5.14
N VAL A 14 13.51 -12.47 -4.45
CA VAL A 14 13.72 -12.46 -3.00
C VAL A 14 12.36 -12.53 -2.33
N GLU A 15 12.15 -13.55 -1.51
CA GLU A 15 10.90 -13.67 -0.74
C GLU A 15 10.89 -12.65 0.39
N THR A 16 9.91 -11.76 0.38
CA THR A 16 9.79 -10.66 1.34
C THR A 16 8.36 -10.50 1.87
N THR A 17 7.53 -11.55 1.77
CA THR A 17 6.17 -11.51 2.28
C THR A 17 6.15 -11.05 3.74
N SER A 18 5.40 -9.99 4.06
CA SER A 18 5.22 -9.50 5.42
C SER A 18 4.29 -10.41 6.23
N CYS A 19 4.31 -10.27 7.56
CA CYS A 19 3.52 -11.11 8.46
C CYS A 19 2.94 -10.29 9.62
N GLU A 20 1.65 -9.98 9.59
CA GLU A 20 0.99 -9.18 10.62
C GLU A 20 1.09 -9.80 12.02
N ALA A 21 1.16 -11.15 12.12
CA ALA A 21 1.25 -11.84 13.39
C ALA A 21 2.61 -11.66 14.12
N ASN A 22 3.65 -11.22 13.42
CA ASN A 22 4.97 -10.96 14.00
C ASN A 22 5.06 -9.50 14.48
N GLU A 23 5.49 -9.31 15.72
CA GLU A 23 5.62 -7.97 16.34
C GLU A 23 6.98 -7.30 16.05
N CYS A 24 7.93 -8.03 15.47
CA CYS A 24 9.26 -7.47 15.12
C CYS A 24 9.19 -6.62 13.84
N CYS A 25 10.17 -5.74 13.67
CA CYS A 25 10.39 -4.96 12.44
C CYS A 25 11.80 -5.29 11.89
N PRO A 26 11.90 -5.73 10.63
CA PRO A 26 10.78 -6.12 9.78
C PRO A 26 10.12 -7.41 10.27
N SER A 27 8.87 -7.59 9.88
CA SER A 27 8.07 -8.75 10.31
C SER A 27 8.60 -10.08 9.79
N THR A 28 9.39 -10.05 8.72
CA THR A 28 10.03 -11.25 8.13
C THR A 28 11.48 -10.99 7.75
N PRO A 29 12.37 -12.01 7.90
CA PRO A 29 13.80 -11.83 7.65
C PRO A 29 14.16 -11.62 6.18
N GLY A 30 13.31 -12.04 5.23
CA GLY A 30 13.54 -11.88 3.80
C GLY A 30 13.65 -10.42 3.37
N GLN A 31 12.95 -9.54 4.04
CA GLN A 31 13.00 -8.08 3.81
C GLN A 31 14.40 -7.53 4.07
N LYS A 32 15.10 -7.99 5.12
CA LYS A 32 16.51 -7.61 5.37
C LYS A 32 17.47 -8.17 4.31
N VAL A 33 17.13 -9.32 3.70
CA VAL A 33 17.94 -9.85 2.59
C VAL A 33 17.87 -8.92 1.39
N LEU A 34 16.66 -8.48 1.01
CA LEU A 34 16.49 -7.50 -0.07
C LEU A 34 17.11 -6.16 0.32
N GLY A 35 16.82 -5.65 1.52
CA GLY A 35 17.34 -4.36 1.99
C GLY A 35 18.88 -4.30 1.96
N LYS A 36 19.56 -5.36 2.40
CA LYS A 36 21.01 -5.42 2.28
C LYS A 36 21.49 -5.42 0.83
N MET A 37 20.82 -6.15 -0.06
CA MET A 37 21.15 -6.16 -1.48
C MET A 37 21.01 -4.77 -2.10
N LEU A 38 19.96 -4.03 -1.74
CA LEU A 38 19.72 -2.67 -2.22
C LEU A 38 20.78 -1.69 -1.68
N ALA A 39 21.10 -1.74 -0.38
CA ALA A 39 22.13 -0.90 0.22
C ALA A 39 23.51 -1.15 -0.42
N ASP A 40 23.89 -2.42 -0.63
CA ASP A 40 25.14 -2.78 -1.28
C ASP A 40 25.18 -2.31 -2.75
N GLU A 41 24.08 -2.43 -3.51
CA GLU A 41 23.96 -1.96 -4.90
C GLU A 41 24.02 -0.42 -4.98
N MET A 42 23.31 0.30 -4.08
CA MET A 42 23.38 1.76 -3.97
C MET A 42 24.82 2.22 -3.69
N ALA A 43 25.49 1.61 -2.74
CA ALA A 43 26.90 1.94 -2.42
C ALA A 43 27.83 1.69 -3.61
N ALA A 44 27.64 0.58 -4.33
CA ALA A 44 28.43 0.24 -5.52
C ALA A 44 28.20 1.20 -6.69
N MET A 45 27.00 1.78 -6.81
CA MET A 45 26.69 2.83 -7.79
C MET A 45 27.27 4.21 -7.42
N GLY A 46 27.62 4.42 -6.15
CA GLY A 46 28.13 5.71 -5.66
C GLY A 46 27.06 6.59 -4.97
N VAL A 47 25.88 6.04 -4.64
CA VAL A 47 24.91 6.72 -3.76
C VAL A 47 25.56 6.94 -2.40
N GLN A 48 25.54 8.18 -1.91
CA GLN A 48 26.18 8.55 -0.66
C GLN A 48 25.32 8.14 0.55
N GLY A 49 25.97 7.77 1.64
CA GLY A 49 25.30 7.38 2.87
C GLY A 49 24.38 6.17 2.71
N ALA A 50 24.64 5.30 1.75
CA ALA A 50 23.85 4.10 1.53
C ALA A 50 24.05 3.08 2.67
N PHE A 51 23.01 2.77 3.42
CA PHE A 51 23.03 1.78 4.49
C PHE A 51 21.64 1.21 4.75
N MET A 52 21.60 0.06 5.39
CA MET A 52 20.38 -0.50 5.98
C MET A 52 20.50 -0.39 7.50
N ASP A 53 19.46 0.11 8.16
CA ASP A 53 19.43 0.21 9.63
C ASP A 53 19.07 -1.12 10.29
N GLU A 54 19.01 -1.14 11.63
CA GLU A 54 18.70 -2.32 12.42
C GLU A 54 17.26 -2.82 12.22
N HIS A 55 16.36 -1.94 11.80
CA HIS A 55 14.95 -2.21 11.54
C HIS A 55 14.66 -2.58 10.08
N GLY A 56 15.68 -2.60 9.22
CA GLY A 56 15.58 -3.01 7.81
C GLY A 56 15.25 -1.88 6.84
N TYR A 57 15.12 -0.64 7.30
CA TYR A 57 15.00 0.51 6.41
C TYR A 57 16.31 0.75 5.69
N VAL A 58 16.23 1.03 4.39
CA VAL A 58 17.39 1.36 3.57
C VAL A 58 17.35 2.85 3.24
N TYR A 59 18.47 3.54 3.45
CA TYR A 59 18.60 4.97 3.18
C TYR A 59 19.82 5.25 2.31
N GLY A 60 19.77 6.36 1.59
CA GLY A 60 20.88 6.92 0.84
C GLY A 60 20.51 8.25 0.19
N PHE A 61 21.49 8.94 -0.40
CA PHE A 61 21.20 10.18 -1.11
C PHE A 61 22.19 10.41 -2.27
N ILE A 62 21.72 11.18 -3.26
CA ILE A 62 22.52 11.71 -4.36
C ILE A 62 22.70 13.21 -4.10
N PRO A 63 23.94 13.71 -3.99
CA PRO A 63 24.20 15.14 -3.80
C PRO A 63 23.67 15.97 -4.95
N ALA A 64 23.29 17.22 -4.67
CA ALA A 64 22.86 18.16 -5.71
C ALA A 64 23.94 18.35 -6.79
N LYS A 65 23.49 18.44 -8.04
CA LYS A 65 24.28 18.78 -9.21
C LYS A 65 23.66 19.99 -9.91
N GLY A 66 24.36 21.12 -9.92
CA GLY A 66 23.90 22.33 -10.61
C GLY A 66 22.79 23.13 -9.93
N LYS A 67 21.93 22.50 -9.09
CA LYS A 67 20.78 23.13 -8.41
C LYS A 67 20.86 22.99 -6.88
N THR A 68 21.89 23.57 -6.26
CA THR A 68 22.13 23.42 -4.82
C THR A 68 21.06 24.05 -3.93
N ASP A 69 20.32 25.03 -4.44
CA ASP A 69 19.25 25.72 -3.72
C ASP A 69 17.84 25.15 -4.00
N ALA A 70 17.76 24.10 -4.81
CA ALA A 70 16.49 23.40 -5.08
C ALA A 70 16.04 22.60 -3.86
N PRO A 71 14.72 22.37 -3.71
CA PRO A 71 14.21 21.52 -2.65
C PRO A 71 14.83 20.13 -2.65
N VAL A 72 15.02 19.57 -1.48
CA VAL A 72 15.45 18.17 -1.31
C VAL A 72 14.26 17.25 -1.52
N ILE A 73 14.33 16.41 -2.54
CA ILE A 73 13.22 15.51 -2.91
C ILE A 73 13.52 14.10 -2.42
N GLY A 74 12.56 13.51 -1.70
CA GLY A 74 12.59 12.10 -1.31
C GLY A 74 11.89 11.21 -2.33
N LEU A 75 12.43 10.00 -2.55
CA LEU A 75 11.78 8.91 -3.29
C LEU A 75 11.75 7.69 -2.38
N ILE A 76 10.59 7.09 -2.22
CA ILE A 76 10.34 5.99 -1.28
C ILE A 76 9.60 4.87 -2.02
N ALA A 77 9.93 3.62 -1.73
CA ALA A 77 9.23 2.43 -2.18
C ALA A 77 9.31 1.35 -1.09
N HIS A 78 8.36 0.42 -1.03
CA HIS A 78 8.42 -0.63 -0.03
C HIS A 78 9.03 -1.93 -0.57
N MET A 79 9.61 -2.72 0.32
CA MET A 79 10.33 -3.95 -0.03
C MET A 79 9.52 -5.21 0.19
N ASP A 80 8.56 -5.17 1.08
CA ASP A 80 7.72 -6.33 1.38
C ASP A 80 6.67 -6.58 0.29
N THR A 81 6.02 -7.70 0.38
CA THR A 81 4.92 -8.09 -0.50
C THR A 81 3.76 -8.59 0.35
N SER A 82 2.55 -8.43 -0.18
CA SER A 82 1.32 -8.87 0.44
C SER A 82 1.32 -10.37 0.77
N ASP A 83 0.71 -10.74 1.88
CA ASP A 83 0.51 -12.12 2.33
C ASP A 83 -0.70 -12.81 1.65
N ALA A 84 -1.39 -12.13 0.75
CA ALA A 84 -2.55 -12.69 0.05
C ALA A 84 -2.21 -13.98 -0.74
N VAL A 85 -1.01 -14.05 -1.32
CA VAL A 85 -0.45 -15.27 -1.93
C VAL A 85 1.05 -15.31 -1.64
N PRO A 86 1.45 -15.78 -0.46
CA PRO A 86 2.84 -15.74 0.00
C PRO A 86 3.75 -16.68 -0.81
N GLY A 87 5.03 -16.35 -0.87
CA GLY A 87 6.06 -17.21 -1.46
C GLY A 87 7.00 -16.49 -2.41
N ALA A 88 8.11 -17.14 -2.70
CA ALA A 88 9.10 -16.63 -3.66
C ALA A 88 8.54 -16.61 -5.08
N THR A 89 8.61 -15.47 -5.73
CA THR A 89 8.10 -15.28 -7.09
C THR A 89 8.98 -15.95 -8.13
N LYS A 90 8.35 -16.63 -9.08
CA LYS A 90 8.97 -17.10 -10.33
C LYS A 90 8.43 -16.27 -11.49
N PRO A 91 9.10 -15.15 -11.82
CA PRO A 91 8.62 -14.25 -12.86
C PRO A 91 8.75 -14.89 -14.24
N ARG A 92 7.72 -14.68 -15.08
CA ARG A 92 7.74 -15.09 -16.48
C ARG A 92 7.56 -13.87 -17.38
N VAL A 93 8.43 -13.75 -18.38
CA VAL A 93 8.38 -12.69 -19.38
C VAL A 93 7.57 -13.14 -20.60
N ILE A 94 6.66 -12.30 -21.04
CA ILE A 94 5.91 -12.43 -22.30
C ILE A 94 6.45 -11.34 -23.22
N PRO A 95 7.30 -11.65 -24.23
CA PRO A 95 8.04 -10.65 -25.00
C PRO A 95 7.17 -9.68 -25.80
N ALA A 96 6.01 -10.15 -26.26
CA ALA A 96 5.02 -9.34 -26.98
C ALA A 96 3.64 -9.94 -26.73
N TYR A 97 2.83 -9.27 -25.92
CA TYR A 97 1.49 -9.73 -25.62
C TYR A 97 0.59 -9.59 -26.85
N ASP A 98 -0.03 -10.68 -27.28
CA ASP A 98 -0.84 -10.73 -28.50
C ASP A 98 -2.34 -10.46 -28.30
N GLY A 99 -2.77 -10.25 -27.03
CA GLY A 99 -4.16 -10.06 -26.65
C GLY A 99 -4.90 -11.37 -26.33
N SER A 100 -4.23 -12.50 -26.35
CA SER A 100 -4.84 -13.78 -25.96
C SER A 100 -4.88 -13.94 -24.44
N VAL A 101 -5.65 -14.96 -23.97
CA VAL A 101 -5.68 -15.33 -22.55
C VAL A 101 -4.29 -15.72 -22.07
N ILE A 102 -3.78 -15.03 -21.04
CA ILE A 102 -2.50 -15.39 -20.42
C ILE A 102 -2.75 -16.54 -19.45
N ARG A 103 -2.17 -17.71 -19.74
CA ARG A 103 -2.22 -18.86 -18.84
C ARG A 103 -0.97 -18.93 -18.01
N LEU A 104 -1.13 -18.95 -16.68
CA LEU A 104 -0.06 -19.15 -15.72
C LEU A 104 0.25 -20.64 -15.57
N GLU A 105 1.42 -20.96 -15.01
CA GLU A 105 1.88 -22.36 -14.91
C GLU A 105 0.96 -23.23 -14.04
N ASN A 106 0.35 -22.64 -13.00
CA ASN A 106 -0.61 -23.31 -12.12
C ASN A 106 -2.04 -23.40 -12.69
N GLY A 107 -2.25 -22.98 -13.95
CA GLY A 107 -3.55 -23.01 -14.63
C GLY A 107 -4.45 -21.80 -14.39
N VAL A 108 -4.03 -20.82 -13.61
CA VAL A 108 -4.76 -19.55 -13.48
C VAL A 108 -4.72 -18.79 -14.80
N GLU A 109 -5.84 -18.21 -15.19
CA GLU A 109 -5.98 -17.42 -16.43
C GLU A 109 -6.15 -15.94 -16.12
N ILE A 110 -5.40 -15.08 -16.82
CA ILE A 110 -5.57 -13.63 -16.81
C ILE A 110 -6.31 -13.25 -18.09
N SER A 111 -7.55 -12.82 -17.95
CA SER A 111 -8.44 -12.41 -19.03
C SER A 111 -9.61 -11.61 -18.49
N GLY A 112 -10.35 -10.90 -19.37
CA GLY A 112 -11.57 -10.19 -19.00
C GLY A 112 -11.35 -8.86 -18.29
N PHE A 113 -10.13 -8.31 -18.32
CA PHE A 113 -9.81 -6.99 -17.82
C PHE A 113 -9.68 -6.01 -18.99
N ASP A 114 -10.36 -4.86 -18.90
CA ASP A 114 -10.42 -3.88 -19.99
C ASP A 114 -9.02 -3.32 -20.34
N PHE A 115 -8.12 -3.18 -19.36
CA PHE A 115 -6.78 -2.68 -19.59
C PHE A 115 -5.91 -3.58 -20.48
N LEU A 116 -6.20 -4.89 -20.58
CA LEU A 116 -5.42 -5.83 -21.39
C LEU A 116 -5.36 -5.46 -22.87
N ASP A 117 -6.40 -4.83 -23.40
CA ASP A 117 -6.42 -4.39 -24.79
C ASP A 117 -5.35 -3.33 -25.09
N SER A 118 -5.07 -2.47 -24.12
CA SER A 118 -4.03 -1.42 -24.23
C SER A 118 -2.60 -1.96 -24.14
N LEU A 119 -2.43 -3.19 -23.66
CA LEU A 119 -1.12 -3.82 -23.47
C LEU A 119 -0.68 -4.68 -24.67
N LYS A 120 -1.50 -4.80 -25.73
CA LYS A 120 -1.13 -5.56 -26.93
C LYS A 120 0.14 -5.04 -27.58
N GLY A 121 1.04 -5.96 -27.89
CA GLY A 121 2.35 -5.68 -28.45
C GLY A 121 3.42 -5.34 -27.44
N GLN A 122 3.08 -5.12 -26.18
CA GLN A 122 4.02 -4.80 -25.10
C GLN A 122 4.66 -6.06 -24.51
N GLU A 123 5.85 -5.89 -23.97
CA GLU A 123 6.49 -6.90 -23.15
C GLU A 123 5.91 -6.85 -21.73
N LEU A 124 5.42 -7.99 -21.23
CA LEU A 124 4.82 -8.11 -19.89
C LEU A 124 5.63 -9.05 -19.00
N ILE A 125 5.58 -8.79 -17.71
CA ILE A 125 6.07 -9.71 -16.68
C ILE A 125 4.87 -10.15 -15.84
N VAL A 126 4.75 -11.47 -15.64
CA VAL A 126 3.69 -12.12 -14.85
C VAL A 126 4.32 -13.10 -13.86
N THR A 127 3.59 -13.49 -12.83
CA THR A 127 3.98 -14.59 -11.93
C THR A 127 3.75 -15.96 -12.56
N SER A 128 4.31 -17.03 -11.94
CA SER A 128 3.93 -18.42 -12.26
C SER A 128 2.50 -18.75 -11.83
N GLY A 129 1.92 -17.96 -10.93
CA GLY A 129 0.62 -18.17 -10.30
C GLY A 129 0.67 -18.78 -8.89
N ASP A 130 1.85 -19.17 -8.42
CA ASP A 130 2.02 -19.76 -7.08
C ASP A 130 2.20 -18.69 -5.98
N SER A 131 2.56 -17.47 -6.36
CA SER A 131 2.72 -16.30 -5.49
C SER A 131 2.17 -15.04 -6.17
N VAL A 132 2.12 -13.90 -5.47
CA VAL A 132 2.05 -12.59 -6.10
C VAL A 132 3.27 -12.39 -7.01
N LEU A 133 3.23 -11.44 -7.94
CA LEU A 133 4.42 -11.06 -8.72
C LEU A 133 5.38 -10.21 -7.87
N GLY A 134 4.83 -9.36 -7.02
CA GLY A 134 5.58 -8.38 -6.23
C GLY A 134 5.95 -7.13 -7.04
N ALA A 135 5.16 -6.79 -8.08
CA ALA A 135 5.26 -5.50 -8.73
C ALA A 135 4.91 -4.37 -7.75
N ASP A 136 4.00 -4.63 -6.88
CA ASP A 136 3.72 -3.91 -5.66
C ASP A 136 4.62 -4.47 -4.54
N ASP A 137 5.72 -3.75 -4.12
CA ASP A 137 6.20 -2.50 -4.76
C ASP A 137 7.67 -2.62 -5.23
N LYS A 138 8.12 -3.82 -5.58
CA LYS A 138 9.48 -3.99 -6.12
C LYS A 138 9.66 -3.37 -7.51
N ALA A 139 8.57 -2.94 -8.18
CA ALA A 139 8.67 -2.13 -9.38
C ALA A 139 9.17 -0.73 -9.03
N GLY A 140 8.56 -0.06 -8.06
CA GLY A 140 9.02 1.22 -7.54
C GLY A 140 10.46 1.16 -7.04
N VAL A 141 10.82 0.09 -6.31
CA VAL A 141 12.21 -0.17 -5.91
C VAL A 141 13.14 -0.22 -7.13
N ALA A 142 12.78 -0.97 -8.19
CA ALA A 142 13.63 -1.10 -9.39
C ALA A 142 13.73 0.21 -10.19
N GLU A 143 12.65 0.99 -10.23
CA GLU A 143 12.57 2.29 -10.88
C GLU A 143 13.46 3.31 -10.18
N ILE A 144 13.37 3.42 -8.85
CA ILE A 144 14.21 4.31 -8.03
C ILE A 144 15.69 3.90 -8.16
N MET A 145 16.01 2.62 -8.10
CA MET A 145 17.37 2.14 -8.27
C MET A 145 17.93 2.43 -9.67
N THR A 146 17.09 2.39 -10.70
CA THR A 146 17.49 2.74 -12.07
C THR A 146 17.64 4.24 -12.24
N LEU A 147 16.78 5.05 -11.60
CA LEU A 147 16.97 6.49 -11.50
C LEU A 147 18.32 6.82 -10.85
N CYS A 148 18.70 6.17 -9.74
CA CYS A 148 19.97 6.42 -9.06
C CYS A 148 21.17 6.27 -10.03
N GLU A 149 21.19 5.20 -10.83
CA GLU A 149 22.23 5.00 -11.83
C GLU A 149 22.25 6.10 -12.90
N ARG A 150 21.07 6.55 -13.36
CA ARG A 150 20.97 7.64 -14.33
C ARG A 150 21.41 8.99 -13.76
N MET A 151 21.04 9.29 -12.51
CA MET A 151 21.36 10.58 -11.88
C MET A 151 22.83 10.68 -11.42
N LEU A 152 23.53 9.55 -11.27
CA LEU A 152 24.96 9.49 -10.99
C LEU A 152 25.83 9.50 -12.27
N ALA A 153 25.23 9.38 -13.45
CA ALA A 153 25.95 9.42 -14.70
C ALA A 153 26.58 10.80 -14.98
N PRO A 154 27.70 10.89 -15.70
CA PRO A 154 28.36 12.17 -15.99
C PRO A 154 27.45 13.17 -16.75
N ASP A 155 26.58 12.65 -17.60
CA ASP A 155 25.62 13.40 -18.45
C ASP A 155 24.25 13.57 -17.78
N ALA A 156 24.09 13.22 -16.50
CA ALA A 156 22.87 13.44 -15.76
C ALA A 156 22.46 14.93 -15.78
N PRO A 157 21.15 15.23 -15.89
CA PRO A 157 20.66 16.61 -15.81
C PRO A 157 21.00 17.26 -14.47
N ASP A 158 20.91 18.58 -14.41
CA ASP A 158 21.06 19.32 -13.16
C ASP A 158 19.86 19.04 -12.23
N HIS A 159 20.14 18.76 -10.95
CA HIS A 159 19.15 18.42 -9.94
C HIS A 159 19.52 18.91 -8.53
N GLY A 160 18.54 19.02 -7.65
CA GLY A 160 18.74 19.19 -6.22
C GLY A 160 19.27 17.93 -5.54
N LYS A 161 19.40 17.95 -4.21
CA LYS A 161 19.67 16.71 -3.44
C LYS A 161 18.48 15.76 -3.57
N ILE A 162 18.76 14.48 -3.82
CA ILE A 162 17.74 13.42 -3.92
C ILE A 162 17.97 12.45 -2.76
N CYS A 163 16.98 12.29 -1.89
CA CYS A 163 17.00 11.30 -0.83
C CYS A 163 16.25 10.04 -1.28
N ILE A 164 16.77 8.88 -0.95
CA ILE A 164 16.21 7.57 -1.32
C ILE A 164 15.97 6.78 -0.05
N ALA A 165 14.79 6.15 0.06
CA ALA A 165 14.53 5.19 1.10
C ALA A 165 13.72 3.99 0.59
N PHE A 166 13.96 2.82 1.21
CA PHE A 166 13.13 1.64 1.03
C PHE A 166 12.62 1.17 2.38
N THR A 167 11.29 1.00 2.49
CA THR A 167 10.60 0.67 3.74
C THR A 167 10.29 -0.82 3.83
N PRO A 168 10.31 -1.42 5.02
CA PRO A 168 9.74 -2.73 5.28
C PRO A 168 8.27 -2.60 5.73
N ASP A 169 7.51 -3.71 5.69
CA ASP A 169 6.22 -3.89 6.37
C ASP A 169 5.10 -2.88 6.00
N GLU A 170 5.14 -2.30 4.80
CA GLU A 170 4.09 -1.41 4.29
C GLU A 170 2.75 -2.16 4.22
N GLU A 171 2.73 -3.36 3.65
CA GLU A 171 1.56 -4.18 3.37
C GLU A 171 0.76 -4.58 4.63
N ILE A 172 1.38 -4.45 5.78
CA ILE A 172 0.74 -4.63 7.09
C ILE A 172 0.57 -3.31 7.84
N GLY A 173 0.74 -2.16 7.14
CA GLY A 173 0.52 -0.81 7.65
C GLY A 173 1.56 -0.33 8.66
N ARG A 174 2.78 -0.87 8.63
CA ARG A 174 3.88 -0.54 9.56
C ARG A 174 5.07 0.15 8.90
N GLY A 175 5.04 0.38 7.59
CA GLY A 175 6.17 0.91 6.84
C GLY A 175 6.68 2.26 7.33
N ALA A 176 5.83 3.11 7.88
CA ALA A 176 6.22 4.39 8.46
C ALA A 176 6.56 4.34 9.97
N ASP A 177 6.33 3.21 10.68
CA ASP A 177 6.39 3.15 12.15
C ASP A 177 7.73 3.59 12.75
N LEU A 178 8.84 3.25 12.12
CA LEU A 178 10.19 3.53 12.57
C LEU A 178 11.01 4.30 11.52
N PHE A 179 10.33 4.92 10.55
CA PHE A 179 11.01 5.72 9.52
C PHE A 179 11.60 7.00 10.14
N ASP A 180 12.89 7.22 9.93
CA ASP A 180 13.58 8.41 10.45
C ASP A 180 13.37 9.63 9.53
N VAL A 181 12.20 10.27 9.62
CA VAL A 181 11.88 11.47 8.82
C VAL A 181 12.92 12.59 9.00
N PRO A 182 13.38 12.95 10.22
CA PRO A 182 14.44 13.94 10.38
C PRO A 182 15.77 13.54 9.74
N GLY A 183 16.19 12.29 9.90
CA GLY A 183 17.44 11.76 9.32
C GLY A 183 17.38 11.60 7.81
N PHE A 184 16.22 11.29 7.25
CA PHE A 184 15.97 11.27 5.81
C PHE A 184 16.18 12.63 5.17
N GLY A 185 15.71 13.70 5.82
CA GLY A 185 16.08 15.08 5.53
C GLY A 185 15.63 15.56 4.14
N ALA A 186 14.50 15.09 3.64
CA ALA A 186 13.84 15.63 2.46
C ALA A 186 12.82 16.71 2.86
N ASP A 187 12.61 17.71 2.00
CA ASP A 187 11.58 18.75 2.20
C ASP A 187 10.18 18.18 1.92
N PHE A 188 10.08 17.27 0.97
CA PHE A 188 8.91 16.48 0.63
C PHE A 188 9.36 15.20 -0.10
N ALA A 189 8.47 14.23 -0.22
CA ALA A 189 8.79 12.98 -0.89
C ALA A 189 7.66 12.52 -1.84
N TYR A 190 7.93 11.46 -2.59
CA TYR A 190 6.92 10.68 -3.30
C TYR A 190 7.14 9.21 -2.97
N THR A 191 6.09 8.50 -2.62
CA THR A 191 6.08 7.05 -2.70
C THR A 191 5.89 6.64 -4.16
N VAL A 192 6.67 5.70 -4.66
CA VAL A 192 6.57 5.16 -6.03
C VAL A 192 5.93 3.79 -5.90
N ASP A 193 4.62 3.78 -5.60
CA ASP A 193 3.87 2.65 -5.06
C ASP A 193 2.40 2.62 -5.58
N GLY A 194 2.14 3.32 -6.68
CA GLY A 194 0.80 3.39 -7.27
C GLY A 194 0.56 2.37 -8.38
N GLY A 195 -0.63 2.41 -8.96
CA GLY A 195 -1.12 1.48 -9.97
C GLY A 195 -0.64 1.78 -11.38
N ALA A 196 -1.59 1.85 -12.32
CA ALA A 196 -1.34 2.01 -13.75
C ALA A 196 -0.57 3.29 -14.07
N LEU A 197 0.23 3.24 -15.14
CA LEU A 197 1.06 4.36 -15.57
C LEU A 197 0.26 5.67 -15.70
N GLY A 198 0.71 6.71 -15.01
CA GLY A 198 0.10 8.04 -14.98
C GLY A 198 -0.71 8.33 -13.71
N GLU A 199 -1.00 7.34 -12.88
CA GLU A 199 -1.72 7.56 -11.62
C GLU A 199 -0.88 8.42 -10.67
N LEU A 200 -1.53 9.47 -10.15
CA LEU A 200 -1.04 10.39 -9.14
C LEU A 200 -2.08 10.45 -8.03
N GLU A 201 -1.71 9.97 -6.86
CA GLU A 201 -2.62 9.79 -5.76
C GLU A 201 -2.16 10.60 -4.55
N TYR A 202 -3.02 11.48 -4.07
CA TYR A 202 -2.77 12.30 -2.89
C TYR A 202 -3.96 12.31 -1.92
N GLU A 203 -4.93 11.45 -2.19
CA GLU A 203 -6.07 11.16 -1.34
C GLU A 203 -6.11 9.67 -1.02
N CYS A 204 -6.34 9.32 0.22
CA CYS A 204 -6.55 7.95 0.68
C CYS A 204 -7.72 7.91 1.66
N PHE A 205 -8.12 6.75 2.11
CA PHE A 205 -9.10 6.67 3.18
C PHE A 205 -8.56 7.25 4.49
N ASN A 206 -9.47 7.82 5.31
CA ASN A 206 -9.33 7.78 6.75
C ASN A 206 -9.76 6.41 7.24
N ALA A 207 -9.10 5.86 8.24
CA ALA A 207 -9.22 4.47 8.64
C ALA A 207 -9.35 4.30 10.14
N ALA A 208 -10.23 3.39 10.57
CA ALA A 208 -10.30 2.93 11.93
C ALA A 208 -10.55 1.42 11.98
N SER A 209 -10.01 0.75 13.00
CA SER A 209 -10.41 -0.60 13.40
C SER A 209 -11.54 -0.52 14.42
N CYS A 210 -12.42 -1.53 14.40
CA CYS A 210 -13.51 -1.64 15.34
C CYS A 210 -13.63 -3.09 15.79
N ILE A 211 -13.45 -3.34 17.08
CA ILE A 211 -13.64 -4.66 17.69
C ILE A 211 -14.88 -4.60 18.56
N VAL A 212 -15.84 -5.46 18.23
CA VAL A 212 -17.08 -5.63 18.99
C VAL A 212 -17.01 -6.92 19.76
N ARG A 213 -17.12 -6.84 21.08
CA ARG A 213 -17.16 -8.04 21.95
C ARG A 213 -18.51 -8.14 22.60
N VAL A 214 -19.06 -9.34 22.58
CA VAL A 214 -20.35 -9.66 23.18
C VAL A 214 -20.14 -10.70 24.28
N LYS A 215 -20.69 -10.41 25.44
CA LYS A 215 -20.73 -11.33 26.60
C LYS A 215 -22.13 -11.89 26.74
N GLY A 216 -22.28 -13.19 26.59
CA GLY A 216 -23.54 -13.92 26.77
C GLY A 216 -23.77 -14.42 28.18
N VAL A 217 -24.91 -15.08 28.37
CA VAL A 217 -25.28 -15.83 29.55
C VAL A 217 -25.75 -17.22 29.11
N SER A 218 -24.91 -18.22 29.30
CA SER A 218 -25.23 -19.62 28.96
C SER A 218 -26.09 -20.24 30.03
N ILE A 219 -27.18 -20.86 29.62
CA ILE A 219 -28.14 -21.57 30.45
C ILE A 219 -28.52 -22.87 29.75
N HIS A 220 -28.77 -23.94 30.49
CA HIS A 220 -29.26 -25.18 29.88
C HIS A 220 -30.50 -24.91 29.00
N PRO A 221 -30.50 -25.30 27.73
CA PRO A 221 -31.54 -24.92 26.77
C PRO A 221 -32.96 -25.18 27.21
N GLY A 222 -33.18 -26.27 27.95
CA GLY A 222 -34.48 -26.62 28.50
C GLY A 222 -35.01 -25.67 29.60
N SER A 223 -34.15 -24.82 30.17
CA SER A 223 -34.46 -23.85 31.23
C SER A 223 -34.11 -22.41 30.85
N ALA A 224 -33.78 -22.14 29.59
CA ALA A 224 -33.17 -20.92 29.14
C ALA A 224 -34.16 -19.75 28.90
N LYS A 225 -35.47 -20.01 28.97
CA LYS A 225 -36.49 -18.98 28.69
C LYS A 225 -36.29 -17.77 29.58
N ASP A 226 -36.20 -16.58 28.94
CA ASP A 226 -36.05 -15.28 29.59
C ASP A 226 -34.78 -15.12 30.47
N GLN A 227 -33.80 -16.04 30.33
CA GLN A 227 -32.56 -16.06 31.11
C GLN A 227 -31.30 -16.12 30.24
N MET A 228 -31.33 -16.86 29.11
CA MET A 228 -30.20 -16.99 28.22
C MET A 228 -30.00 -15.72 27.40
N ILE A 229 -28.74 -15.29 27.29
CA ILE A 229 -28.28 -14.31 26.28
C ILE A 229 -27.27 -15.04 25.43
N ASN A 230 -27.63 -15.36 24.18
CA ASN A 230 -26.72 -16.02 23.27
C ASN A 230 -25.86 -14.98 22.58
N ALA A 231 -24.55 -14.95 22.90
CA ALA A 231 -23.62 -13.94 22.40
C ALA A 231 -23.50 -13.96 20.88
N SER A 232 -23.49 -15.13 20.25
CA SER A 232 -23.44 -15.23 18.78
C SER A 232 -24.66 -14.59 18.12
N LEU A 233 -25.86 -14.76 18.68
CA LEU A 233 -27.08 -14.15 18.12
C LEU A 233 -27.07 -12.62 18.30
N VAL A 234 -26.61 -12.13 19.45
CA VAL A 234 -26.47 -10.68 19.69
C VAL A 234 -25.41 -10.07 18.74
N ALA A 235 -24.30 -10.78 18.46
CA ALA A 235 -23.31 -10.36 17.49
C ALA A 235 -23.89 -10.25 16.07
N MET A 236 -24.72 -11.22 15.65
CA MET A 236 -25.43 -11.15 14.36
C MET A 236 -26.43 -10.00 14.33
N GLU A 237 -27.12 -9.70 15.42
CA GLU A 237 -28.01 -8.54 15.53
C GLU A 237 -27.23 -7.23 15.39
N PHE A 238 -26.06 -7.10 16.04
CA PHE A 238 -25.18 -5.94 15.86
C PHE A 238 -24.79 -5.77 14.41
N ALA A 239 -24.32 -6.82 13.73
CA ALA A 239 -23.96 -6.76 12.32
C ALA A 239 -25.13 -6.34 11.42
N GLY A 240 -26.35 -6.74 11.76
CA GLY A 240 -27.57 -6.35 11.05
C GLY A 240 -28.03 -4.91 11.28
N MET A 241 -27.46 -4.21 12.28
CA MET A 241 -27.78 -2.80 12.55
C MET A 241 -26.93 -1.83 11.70
N LEU A 242 -25.81 -2.29 11.12
CA LEU A 242 -24.99 -1.49 10.23
C LEU A 242 -25.56 -1.49 8.81
N PRO A 243 -25.40 -0.38 8.04
CA PRO A 243 -25.94 -0.25 6.69
C PRO A 243 -25.45 -1.36 5.76
N PRO A 244 -26.33 -2.19 5.19
CA PRO A 244 -25.90 -3.33 4.37
C PRO A 244 -25.30 -2.94 3.02
N TRP A 245 -25.58 -1.74 2.51
CA TRP A 245 -25.02 -1.20 1.28
C TRP A 245 -23.72 -0.43 1.45
N GLU A 246 -23.30 -0.15 2.67
CA GLU A 246 -21.99 0.41 2.99
C GLU A 246 -20.99 -0.71 3.32
N ARG A 247 -20.85 -1.66 2.39
CA ARG A 247 -19.87 -2.76 2.45
C ARG A 247 -18.98 -2.69 1.23
N PRO A 248 -17.75 -3.22 1.27
CA PRO A 248 -16.82 -3.18 0.14
C PRO A 248 -17.43 -3.66 -1.18
N GLU A 249 -18.24 -4.72 -1.13
CA GLU A 249 -18.92 -5.30 -2.31
C GLU A 249 -19.99 -4.41 -2.95
N HIS A 250 -20.34 -3.28 -2.32
CA HIS A 250 -21.38 -2.35 -2.77
C HIS A 250 -20.87 -0.91 -2.92
N THR A 251 -19.57 -0.66 -2.73
CA THR A 251 -19.01 0.70 -2.70
C THR A 251 -17.86 0.86 -3.69
N GLU A 252 -17.76 2.05 -4.29
CA GLU A 252 -16.72 2.42 -5.25
C GLU A 252 -16.26 3.88 -5.07
N GLY A 253 -15.21 4.30 -5.76
CA GLY A 253 -14.71 5.67 -5.75
C GLY A 253 -14.51 6.22 -4.34
N TYR A 254 -15.21 7.29 -4.01
CA TYR A 254 -15.14 7.96 -2.70
C TYR A 254 -16.06 7.39 -1.62
N GLU A 255 -16.81 6.33 -1.92
CA GLU A 255 -17.74 5.74 -0.96
C GLU A 255 -17.00 4.94 0.11
N GLY A 256 -17.27 5.27 1.37
CA GLY A 256 -16.72 4.57 2.52
C GLY A 256 -17.52 3.32 2.89
N PHE A 257 -16.95 2.47 3.75
CA PHE A 257 -17.56 1.20 4.11
C PHE A 257 -17.31 0.76 5.56
N TYR A 258 -18.12 -0.22 5.99
CA TYR A 258 -17.90 -1.11 7.13
C TYR A 258 -17.56 -2.50 6.58
N HIS A 259 -16.35 -2.96 6.79
CA HIS A 259 -15.93 -4.30 6.35
C HIS A 259 -15.74 -5.24 7.53
N LEU A 260 -16.60 -6.25 7.63
CA LEU A 260 -16.46 -7.33 8.62
C LEU A 260 -15.33 -8.28 8.17
N THR A 261 -14.18 -8.20 8.83
CA THR A 261 -13.00 -9.01 8.50
C THR A 261 -12.94 -10.33 9.26
N GLY A 262 -13.66 -10.43 10.37
CA GLY A 262 -13.69 -11.65 11.16
C GLY A 262 -14.88 -11.71 12.12
N MET A 263 -15.37 -12.91 12.35
CA MET A 263 -16.40 -13.21 13.33
C MET A 263 -16.13 -14.57 13.96
N SER A 264 -16.16 -14.63 15.30
CA SER A 264 -16.06 -15.88 16.05
C SER A 264 -16.96 -15.82 17.28
N GLY A 265 -17.41 -16.97 17.78
CA GLY A 265 -18.18 -16.99 19.02
C GLY A 265 -18.99 -18.27 19.26
N ASN A 266 -19.57 -18.29 20.43
CA ASN A 266 -20.53 -19.28 20.90
C ASN A 266 -21.63 -18.59 21.72
N GLU A 267 -22.36 -19.32 22.56
CA GLU A 267 -23.42 -18.73 23.41
C GLU A 267 -22.89 -17.86 24.56
N GLU A 268 -21.63 -18.04 24.99
CA GLU A 268 -21.06 -17.30 26.13
C GLU A 268 -20.30 -16.03 25.69
N ALA A 269 -19.65 -16.09 24.54
CA ALA A 269 -18.85 -14.96 24.03
C ALA A 269 -18.83 -14.93 22.50
N ALA A 270 -18.81 -13.73 21.94
CA ALA A 270 -18.59 -13.55 20.51
C ALA A 270 -17.75 -12.28 20.25
N GLU A 271 -17.00 -12.29 19.16
CA GLU A 271 -16.20 -11.17 18.71
C GLU A 271 -16.43 -10.94 17.20
N LEU A 272 -16.62 -9.66 16.82
CA LEU A 272 -16.60 -9.23 15.43
C LEU A 272 -15.48 -8.21 15.27
N ARG A 273 -14.78 -8.32 14.15
CA ARG A 273 -13.72 -7.39 13.76
C ARG A 273 -14.12 -6.67 12.49
N TYR A 274 -14.11 -5.35 12.55
CA TYR A 274 -14.40 -4.49 11.40
C TYR A 274 -13.22 -3.57 11.12
N ILE A 275 -13.06 -3.23 9.86
CA ILE A 275 -12.34 -2.02 9.44
C ILE A 275 -13.37 -1.02 8.89
N LEU A 276 -13.23 0.23 9.32
CA LEU A 276 -14.05 1.36 8.90
C LEU A 276 -13.21 2.25 8.00
N ARG A 277 -13.76 2.65 6.87
CA ARG A 277 -13.06 3.48 5.87
C ARG A 277 -13.99 4.57 5.34
N ASP A 278 -13.46 5.79 5.20
CA ASP A 278 -14.11 6.86 4.45
C ASP A 278 -13.06 7.91 4.04
N HIS A 279 -13.18 8.49 2.84
CA HIS A 279 -12.30 9.58 2.43
C HIS A 279 -12.59 10.87 3.21
N ASP A 280 -13.84 11.07 3.62
CA ASP A 280 -14.26 12.19 4.44
C ASP A 280 -14.15 11.86 5.93
N SER A 281 -13.39 12.67 6.68
CA SER A 281 -13.17 12.46 8.11
C SER A 281 -14.45 12.55 8.94
N ALA A 282 -15.38 13.46 8.57
CA ALA A 282 -16.65 13.58 9.28
C ALA A 282 -17.56 12.36 9.05
N LYS A 283 -17.51 11.76 7.84
CA LYS A 283 -18.23 10.52 7.55
C LYS A 283 -17.60 9.33 8.29
N LEU A 284 -16.26 9.26 8.43
CA LEU A 284 -15.64 8.23 9.26
C LEU A 284 -16.08 8.37 10.72
N GLU A 285 -16.11 9.59 11.27
CA GLU A 285 -16.62 9.82 12.63
C GLU A 285 -18.11 9.42 12.77
N ALA A 286 -18.93 9.68 11.76
CA ALA A 286 -20.32 9.22 11.74
C ALA A 286 -20.43 7.68 11.72
N LYS A 287 -19.52 6.99 11.00
CA LYS A 287 -19.44 5.52 11.03
C LYS A 287 -19.07 4.99 12.43
N LYS A 288 -18.09 5.60 13.08
CA LYS A 288 -17.70 5.26 14.46
C LYS A 288 -18.86 5.51 15.44
N ALA A 289 -19.54 6.63 15.31
CA ALA A 289 -20.72 6.95 16.13
C ALA A 289 -21.87 5.94 15.92
N MET A 290 -22.10 5.46 14.70
CA MET A 290 -23.10 4.44 14.42
C MET A 290 -22.79 3.11 15.13
N THR A 291 -21.54 2.66 15.13
CA THR A 291 -21.14 1.44 15.86
C THR A 291 -21.34 1.58 17.37
N ALA A 292 -21.01 2.75 17.93
CA ALA A 292 -21.25 3.05 19.34
C ALA A 292 -22.77 3.08 19.68
N ALA A 293 -23.58 3.68 18.83
CA ALA A 293 -25.04 3.72 19.01
C ALA A 293 -25.67 2.31 18.94
N ALA A 294 -25.20 1.46 18.03
CA ALA A 294 -25.63 0.06 17.96
C ALA A 294 -25.30 -0.69 19.25
N CYS A 295 -24.09 -0.52 19.78
CA CYS A 295 -23.66 -1.06 21.07
C CYS A 295 -24.58 -0.61 22.22
N GLU A 296 -24.85 0.69 22.31
CA GLU A 296 -25.74 1.24 23.34
C GLU A 296 -27.18 0.68 23.25
N MET A 297 -27.71 0.53 22.05
CA MET A 297 -29.05 -0.01 21.84
C MET A 297 -29.14 -1.46 22.30
N LEU A 298 -28.14 -2.30 21.98
CA LEU A 298 -28.09 -3.69 22.42
C LEU A 298 -27.91 -3.79 23.94
N ASN A 299 -27.11 -2.92 24.54
CA ASN A 299 -26.96 -2.85 26.00
C ASN A 299 -28.26 -2.44 26.73
N LYS A 300 -29.09 -1.57 26.11
CA LYS A 300 -30.42 -1.27 26.65
C LYS A 300 -31.36 -2.47 26.57
N ARG A 301 -31.20 -3.34 25.57
CA ARG A 301 -32.04 -4.52 25.36
C ARG A 301 -31.60 -5.72 26.22
N TYR A 302 -30.31 -5.99 26.27
CA TYR A 302 -29.75 -7.21 26.87
C TYR A 302 -29.09 -7.00 28.24
N GLY A 303 -28.94 -5.76 28.67
CA GLY A 303 -28.28 -5.38 29.91
C GLY A 303 -26.93 -4.68 29.67
N ALA A 304 -26.60 -3.79 30.59
CA ALA A 304 -25.36 -3.00 30.50
C ALA A 304 -24.11 -3.91 30.50
N GLY A 305 -23.18 -3.65 29.57
CA GLY A 305 -21.93 -4.40 29.46
C GLY A 305 -22.04 -5.72 28.69
N THR A 306 -23.22 -6.04 28.13
CA THR A 306 -23.39 -7.19 27.22
C THR A 306 -22.59 -7.02 25.94
N VAL A 307 -22.57 -5.81 25.38
CA VAL A 307 -21.81 -5.46 24.17
C VAL A 307 -20.80 -4.36 24.49
N THR A 308 -19.58 -4.53 24.04
CA THR A 308 -18.55 -3.48 24.10
C THR A 308 -17.97 -3.24 22.71
N VAL A 309 -17.62 -1.99 22.43
CA VAL A 309 -16.97 -1.58 21.17
C VAL A 309 -15.65 -0.92 21.50
N GLU A 310 -14.59 -1.37 20.86
CA GLU A 310 -13.27 -0.77 20.90
C GLU A 310 -12.97 -0.19 19.52
N LEU A 311 -12.75 1.13 19.45
CA LEU A 311 -12.44 1.86 18.22
C LEU A 311 -11.01 2.40 18.31
N LYS A 312 -10.22 2.21 17.26
CA LYS A 312 -8.85 2.72 17.17
C LYS A 312 -8.61 3.26 15.77
N ASP A 313 -8.23 4.54 15.68
CA ASP A 313 -7.82 5.15 14.41
C ASP A 313 -6.49 4.53 13.95
N SER A 314 -6.39 4.28 12.64
CA SER A 314 -5.21 3.65 12.03
C SER A 314 -4.39 4.68 11.25
N TYR A 315 -5.00 5.35 10.28
CA TYR A 315 -4.36 6.40 9.48
C TYR A 315 -5.40 7.42 9.00
N ARG A 316 -4.91 8.56 8.51
CA ARG A 316 -5.72 9.68 8.03
C ARG A 316 -5.47 9.92 6.54
N ASN A 317 -6.44 10.55 5.87
CA ASN A 317 -6.33 10.96 4.48
C ASN A 317 -5.20 12.03 4.34
N MET A 318 -4.17 11.71 3.55
CA MET A 318 -3.03 12.59 3.33
C MET A 318 -3.39 13.89 2.59
N LYS A 319 -4.54 13.96 1.95
CA LYS A 319 -5.05 15.15 1.26
C LYS A 319 -4.95 16.40 2.11
N GLU A 320 -5.31 16.30 3.39
CA GLU A 320 -5.27 17.41 4.35
C GLU A 320 -3.90 18.10 4.43
N ILE A 321 -2.83 17.34 4.23
CA ILE A 321 -1.45 17.85 4.24
C ILE A 321 -1.00 18.22 2.82
N VAL A 322 -1.17 17.31 1.86
CA VAL A 322 -0.61 17.48 0.51
C VAL A 322 -1.24 18.64 -0.25
N GLU A 323 -2.55 18.94 -0.05
CA GLU A 323 -3.20 20.11 -0.66
C GLU A 323 -2.63 21.47 -0.22
N GLN A 324 -1.93 21.50 0.92
CA GLN A 324 -1.22 22.72 1.37
C GLN A 324 0.09 22.97 0.59
N HIS A 325 0.52 21.98 -0.22
CA HIS A 325 1.74 21.97 -1.01
C HIS A 325 1.46 21.69 -2.50
N PRO A 326 0.69 22.56 -3.19
CA PRO A 326 0.27 22.32 -4.59
C PRO A 326 1.44 22.18 -5.55
N GLU A 327 2.59 22.79 -5.24
CA GLU A 327 3.82 22.70 -6.03
C GLU A 327 4.34 21.26 -6.18
N ILE A 328 4.08 20.38 -5.19
CA ILE A 328 4.46 18.97 -5.23
C ILE A 328 3.63 18.24 -6.30
N LEU A 329 2.31 18.48 -6.31
CA LEU A 329 1.40 17.87 -7.29
C LEU A 329 1.64 18.41 -8.69
N ASP A 330 1.88 19.73 -8.82
CA ASP A 330 2.17 20.37 -10.11
C ASP A 330 3.49 19.86 -10.71
N ARG A 331 4.50 19.60 -9.87
CA ARG A 331 5.77 19.00 -10.30
C ARG A 331 5.54 17.60 -10.86
N ALA A 332 4.80 16.74 -10.17
CA ALA A 332 4.47 15.40 -10.63
C ALA A 332 3.69 15.42 -11.95
N LYS A 333 2.64 16.23 -12.06
CA LYS A 333 1.85 16.38 -13.29
C LYS A 333 2.72 16.84 -14.48
N LYS A 334 3.61 17.82 -14.25
CA LYS A 334 4.55 18.28 -15.28
C LYS A 334 5.52 17.19 -15.70
N ALA A 335 6.03 16.38 -14.76
CA ALA A 335 6.93 15.28 -15.07
C ALA A 335 6.25 14.20 -15.92
N PHE A 336 5.02 13.80 -15.59
CA PHE A 336 4.23 12.89 -16.42
C PHE A 336 4.01 13.46 -17.83
N SER A 337 3.46 14.66 -17.93
CA SER A 337 3.12 15.29 -19.21
C SER A 337 4.35 15.50 -20.11
N ALA A 338 5.50 15.87 -19.53
CA ALA A 338 6.76 16.05 -20.28
C ALA A 338 7.26 14.73 -20.90
N ASN A 339 6.86 13.60 -20.35
CA ASN A 339 7.18 12.25 -20.83
C ASN A 339 6.06 11.63 -21.69
N GLY A 340 5.06 12.44 -22.09
CA GLY A 340 3.94 11.98 -22.89
C GLY A 340 2.95 11.08 -22.17
N VAL A 341 2.93 11.15 -20.84
CA VAL A 341 1.99 10.42 -19.99
C VAL A 341 0.93 11.40 -19.46
N GLU A 342 -0.33 11.08 -19.65
CA GLU A 342 -1.43 11.87 -19.07
C GLU A 342 -1.52 11.58 -17.57
N PRO A 343 -1.42 12.59 -16.68
CA PRO A 343 -1.57 12.37 -15.26
C PRO A 343 -3.04 12.09 -14.91
N ILE A 344 -3.27 10.98 -14.21
CA ILE A 344 -4.59 10.52 -13.76
C ILE A 344 -4.65 10.71 -12.24
N VAL A 345 -5.39 11.72 -11.80
CA VAL A 345 -5.58 11.96 -10.36
C VAL A 345 -6.77 11.16 -9.87
N GLN A 346 -6.51 10.24 -8.95
CA GLN A 346 -7.55 9.41 -8.34
C GLN A 346 -7.25 9.13 -6.86
N PRO A 347 -8.27 8.81 -6.04
CA PRO A 347 -8.06 8.47 -4.64
C PRO A 347 -7.66 7.00 -4.48
N ILE A 348 -6.78 6.73 -3.54
CA ILE A 348 -6.48 5.38 -3.06
C ILE A 348 -7.64 4.88 -2.19
N ARG A 349 -8.13 3.67 -2.43
CA ARG A 349 -9.13 3.01 -1.56
C ARG A 349 -8.49 2.14 -0.47
N GLY A 350 -7.32 2.53 -0.01
CA GLY A 350 -6.52 1.91 1.04
C GLY A 350 -5.75 2.96 1.82
N GLY A 351 -4.65 2.54 2.41
CA GLY A 351 -3.61 3.39 3.00
C GLY A 351 -2.32 3.27 2.19
N THR A 352 -1.32 4.03 2.55
CA THR A 352 0.05 3.98 2.02
C THR A 352 0.99 4.59 3.03
N ASP A 353 2.26 4.26 2.99
CA ASP A 353 3.30 4.89 3.81
C ASP A 353 3.27 6.42 3.67
N GLY A 354 3.05 6.93 2.45
CA GLY A 354 2.94 8.36 2.19
C GLY A 354 1.86 9.07 2.99
N ALA A 355 0.77 8.38 3.30
CA ALA A 355 -0.29 8.95 4.16
C ALA A 355 0.23 9.21 5.57
N ARG A 356 0.93 8.27 6.17
CA ARG A 356 1.48 8.42 7.53
C ARG A 356 2.63 9.41 7.56
N LEU A 357 3.58 9.30 6.64
CA LEU A 357 4.73 10.20 6.50
C LEU A 357 4.28 11.66 6.34
N SER A 358 3.18 11.91 5.62
CA SER A 358 2.61 13.26 5.49
C SER A 358 2.24 13.87 6.83
N PHE A 359 1.66 13.11 7.76
CA PHE A 359 1.33 13.60 9.11
C PHE A 359 2.53 13.65 10.05
N GLU A 360 3.65 13.02 9.70
CA GLU A 360 4.92 13.09 10.41
C GLU A 360 5.81 14.26 9.93
N GLY A 361 5.28 15.11 9.03
CA GLY A 361 5.94 16.32 8.55
C GLY A 361 6.68 16.15 7.22
N LEU A 362 6.46 15.06 6.50
CA LEU A 362 7.00 14.81 5.17
C LEU A 362 5.84 14.67 4.16
N PRO A 363 5.34 15.75 3.54
CA PRO A 363 4.31 15.66 2.51
C PRO A 363 4.71 14.67 1.42
N CYS A 364 3.90 13.62 1.19
CA CYS A 364 4.33 12.48 0.40
C CYS A 364 3.16 11.87 -0.41
N PRO A 365 2.80 12.44 -1.59
CA PRO A 365 1.85 11.81 -2.49
C PRO A 365 2.45 10.57 -3.17
N ASN A 366 1.57 9.75 -3.76
CA ASN A 366 1.91 8.49 -4.39
C ASN A 366 1.97 8.62 -5.91
N LEU A 367 2.98 8.03 -6.55
CA LEU A 367 3.16 7.93 -8.00
C LEU A 367 2.96 6.49 -8.46
N SER A 368 2.47 6.32 -9.67
CA SER A 368 2.31 5.00 -10.30
C SER A 368 3.63 4.25 -10.45
N THR A 369 3.54 2.92 -10.53
CA THR A 369 4.62 2.03 -10.98
C THR A 369 4.34 1.42 -12.35
N GLY A 370 3.08 1.44 -12.79
CA GLY A 370 2.62 0.92 -14.08
C GLY A 370 2.13 -0.53 -14.04
N GLY A 371 1.97 -1.13 -12.87
CA GLY A 371 1.48 -2.50 -12.71
C GLY A 371 -0.05 -2.61 -12.57
N TYR A 372 -0.54 -3.84 -12.53
CA TYR A 372 -1.97 -4.16 -12.49
C TYR A 372 -2.26 -5.40 -11.63
N ASN A 373 -3.48 -5.46 -11.07
CA ASN A 373 -4.02 -6.61 -10.33
C ASN A 373 -3.18 -7.03 -9.12
N TYR A 374 -2.68 -6.05 -8.37
CA TYR A 374 -1.90 -6.27 -7.16
C TYR A 374 -2.59 -7.18 -6.14
N HIS A 375 -1.84 -7.67 -5.17
CA HIS A 375 -2.32 -8.57 -4.11
C HIS A 375 -2.99 -9.85 -4.63
N GLY A 376 -2.54 -10.36 -5.79
CA GLY A 376 -3.14 -11.55 -6.35
C GLY A 376 -2.29 -12.30 -7.38
N ARG A 377 -2.74 -13.51 -7.73
CA ARG A 377 -2.07 -14.38 -8.72
C ARG A 377 -2.14 -13.83 -10.15
N LYS A 378 -2.98 -12.82 -10.40
CA LYS A 378 -3.16 -12.21 -11.72
C LYS A 378 -2.37 -10.91 -11.87
N GLU A 379 -1.49 -10.63 -10.94
CA GLU A 379 -0.60 -9.48 -10.96
C GLU A 379 0.32 -9.51 -12.17
N LEU A 380 0.48 -8.38 -12.82
CA LEU A 380 1.34 -8.22 -13.99
C LEU A 380 1.85 -6.78 -14.11
N ILE A 381 2.99 -6.62 -14.79
CA ILE A 381 3.53 -5.31 -15.11
C ILE A 381 4.10 -5.26 -16.54
N PRO A 382 3.76 -4.23 -17.33
CA PRO A 382 4.40 -3.95 -18.61
C PRO A 382 5.80 -3.39 -18.43
N VAL A 383 6.79 -3.97 -19.09
CA VAL A 383 8.18 -3.45 -19.07
C VAL A 383 8.26 -2.01 -19.56
N PRO A 384 7.57 -1.60 -20.67
CA PRO A 384 7.57 -0.22 -21.12
C PRO A 384 7.00 0.78 -20.10
N ALA A 385 6.09 0.35 -19.22
CA ALA A 385 5.57 1.21 -18.17
C ALA A 385 6.64 1.53 -17.11
N MET A 386 7.39 0.53 -16.63
CA MET A 386 8.53 0.75 -15.73
C MET A 386 9.61 1.65 -16.36
N GLU A 387 9.95 1.42 -17.63
CA GLU A 387 10.93 2.25 -18.36
C GLU A 387 10.45 3.71 -18.43
N LYS A 388 9.16 3.91 -18.69
CA LYS A 388 8.54 5.22 -18.75
C LYS A 388 8.53 5.90 -17.37
N MET A 389 8.25 5.15 -16.31
CA MET A 389 8.30 5.69 -14.95
C MET A 389 9.69 6.16 -14.56
N VAL A 390 10.75 5.43 -14.95
CA VAL A 390 12.13 5.91 -14.74
C VAL A 390 12.36 7.26 -15.45
N ASP A 391 11.85 7.45 -16.68
CA ASP A 391 11.95 8.74 -17.39
C ASP A 391 11.18 9.85 -16.65
N VAL A 392 9.99 9.55 -16.15
CA VAL A 392 9.17 10.46 -15.35
C VAL A 392 9.91 10.86 -14.07
N LEU A 393 10.47 9.88 -13.33
CA LEU A 393 11.22 10.15 -12.10
C LEU A 393 12.46 11.00 -12.34
N VAL A 394 13.21 10.76 -13.44
CA VAL A 394 14.35 11.61 -13.83
C VAL A 394 13.87 13.07 -14.08
N THR A 395 12.77 13.25 -14.77
CA THR A 395 12.20 14.58 -15.01
C THR A 395 11.71 15.25 -13.73
N LEU A 396 11.13 14.46 -12.82
CA LEU A 396 10.59 14.92 -11.54
C LEU A 396 11.67 15.54 -10.64
N VAL A 397 12.83 14.92 -10.57
CA VAL A 397 13.92 15.36 -9.68
C VAL A 397 14.87 16.37 -10.32
N SER A 398 14.74 16.63 -11.63
CA SER A 398 15.60 17.53 -12.42
C SER A 398 15.23 19.02 -12.36
#